data_0174f6ad22ea24d85b49e2e5528e87da
#
_entry.id   0174f6ad22ea24d85b49e2e5528e87da
#
_cell.length_a   1.000
_cell.length_b   1.000
_cell.length_c   1.000
_cell.angle_alpha   90.00
_cell.angle_beta   90.00
_cell.angle_gamma   90.00
#
_symmetry.space_group_name_H-M   'P 1'
#
loop_
_entity.id
_entity.type
_entity.pdbx_description
1 polymer ?
#
loop_
_entity_poly.entity_id
_entity_poly.type
_entity_poly.pdbx_seq_one_letter_code
_entity_poly.pdbx_strand_id
1 'polypeptide(L)'
;MYQQDFFALEALSGPDRLEAALATAEAALHVHLTLHDHAGIFLAADGTPALPDARRRHKRPLCNAGRQRPDWDQACLAQCAEAVPDQAAARLEPFIHCCWKGAAELVIPLLHEGAHVGTLFAGQWRTRDIRDPSLPELPAKVAALRAELPAFDHARIHACAGPLTLLGTGLIRWWLDHLGWGDNSDRGAAIRRYLHLHLHEPALSLTSLARHLGLSSSRSGQLIRDYCGAPFQTVVATSRIRRAQALLRHTRRSVKLIAERVGFSNEYYFNRAFTQLVGCPPGRWRRGAKLPDQG
;
A
#
# COMPACT_ATOMS: atom_id res chain seq x y z
N MET A 1 30.40 -29.65 28.34
CA MET A 1 28.94 -29.44 28.30
C MET A 1 28.74 -27.96 27.99
N TYR A 2 28.57 -27.62 26.70
CA TYR A 2 28.32 -26.22 26.29
C TYR A 2 26.89 -25.90 26.59
N GLN A 3 26.66 -25.05 27.58
CA GLN A 3 25.36 -24.40 27.82
C GLN A 3 25.17 -23.38 26.71
N GLN A 4 24.35 -23.71 25.72
CA GLN A 4 23.95 -22.74 24.69
C GLN A 4 22.94 -21.80 25.35
N ASP A 5 23.37 -20.62 25.73
CA ASP A 5 22.48 -19.53 26.12
C ASP A 5 21.75 -19.05 24.85
N PHE A 6 20.57 -19.59 24.62
CA PHE A 6 19.64 -19.04 23.61
C PHE A 6 19.03 -17.77 24.18
N PHE A 7 19.52 -16.61 23.74
CA PHE A 7 18.84 -15.36 24.01
C PHE A 7 17.55 -15.32 23.20
N ALA A 8 16.41 -15.27 23.88
CA ALA A 8 15.14 -15.02 23.24
C ALA A 8 15.15 -13.58 22.71
N LEU A 9 14.98 -13.40 21.40
CA LEU A 9 14.75 -12.07 20.84
C LEU A 9 13.42 -11.54 21.36
N GLU A 10 13.42 -10.31 21.88
CA GLU A 10 12.17 -9.64 22.26
C GLU A 10 11.21 -9.59 21.06
N ALA A 11 9.96 -9.99 21.29
CA ALA A 11 8.95 -9.98 20.25
C ALA A 11 8.50 -8.55 19.97
N LEU A 12 8.91 -8.00 18.84
CA LEU A 12 8.38 -6.72 18.35
C LEU A 12 6.89 -6.85 18.03
N SER A 13 6.13 -5.77 18.21
CA SER A 13 4.74 -5.69 17.71
C SER A 13 4.69 -5.85 16.19
N GLY A 14 3.50 -6.16 15.64
CA GLY A 14 3.34 -6.33 14.20
C GLY A 14 3.84 -5.13 13.39
N PRO A 15 3.37 -3.89 13.66
CA PRO A 15 3.85 -2.68 13.00
C PRO A 15 5.34 -2.41 13.19
N ASP A 16 5.86 -2.57 14.40
CA ASP A 16 7.28 -2.33 14.72
C ASP A 16 8.19 -3.32 13.99
N ARG A 17 7.75 -4.57 13.82
CA ARG A 17 8.49 -5.58 13.07
C ARG A 17 8.55 -5.27 11.58
N LEU A 18 7.46 -4.75 10.98
CA LEU A 18 7.45 -4.29 9.60
C LEU A 18 8.43 -3.14 9.41
N GLU A 19 8.40 -2.15 10.32
CA GLU A 19 9.32 -1.01 10.28
C GLU A 19 10.77 -1.45 10.46
N ALA A 20 11.06 -2.34 11.42
CA ALA A 20 12.40 -2.86 11.66
C ALA A 20 12.95 -3.62 10.44
N ALA A 21 12.12 -4.42 9.77
CA ALA A 21 12.54 -5.14 8.56
C ALA A 21 12.88 -4.19 7.41
N LEU A 22 12.07 -3.14 7.20
CA LEU A 22 12.34 -2.11 6.19
C LEU A 22 13.59 -1.31 6.53
N ALA A 23 13.77 -0.88 7.78
CA ALA A 23 14.94 -0.13 8.24
C ALA A 23 16.25 -0.95 8.11
N THR A 24 16.18 -2.24 8.45
CA THR A 24 17.32 -3.16 8.28
C THR A 24 17.72 -3.31 6.81
N ALA A 25 16.74 -3.47 5.92
CA ALA A 25 16.99 -3.56 4.49
C ALA A 25 17.55 -2.24 3.92
N GLU A 26 17.05 -1.08 4.37
CA GLU A 26 17.61 0.23 4.01
C GLU A 26 19.09 0.34 4.39
N ALA A 27 19.43 -0.03 5.62
CA ALA A 27 20.79 0.02 6.12
C ALA A 27 21.72 -0.94 5.34
N ALA A 28 21.27 -2.18 5.10
CA ALA A 28 22.06 -3.20 4.41
C ALA A 28 22.28 -2.89 2.92
N LEU A 29 21.29 -2.34 2.24
CA LEU A 29 21.33 -2.04 0.80
C LEU A 29 21.69 -0.58 0.50
N HIS A 30 21.82 0.27 1.53
CA HIS A 30 22.04 1.72 1.41
C HIS A 30 21.03 2.38 0.45
N VAL A 31 19.77 2.05 0.60
CA VAL A 31 18.63 2.62 -0.14
C VAL A 31 17.61 3.19 0.83
N HIS A 32 16.69 3.99 0.33
CA HIS A 32 15.50 4.36 1.09
C HIS A 32 14.28 3.63 0.53
N LEU A 33 13.41 3.15 1.39
CA LEU A 33 12.24 2.37 1.00
C LEU A 33 10.94 3.14 1.29
N THR A 34 10.07 3.16 0.29
CA THR A 34 8.69 3.69 0.41
C THR A 34 7.74 2.63 -0.12
N LEU A 35 6.68 2.31 0.63
CA LEU A 35 5.71 1.29 0.28
C LEU A 35 4.34 1.92 0.05
N HIS A 36 3.84 1.84 -1.18
CA HIS A 36 2.48 2.21 -1.52
C HIS A 36 1.56 0.98 -1.44
N ASP A 37 0.70 0.95 -0.44
CA ASP A 37 -0.33 -0.07 -0.27
C ASP A 37 -1.55 0.29 -1.11
N HIS A 38 -1.79 -0.43 -2.20
CA HIS A 38 -2.90 -0.16 -3.12
C HIS A 38 -4.17 -0.91 -2.72
N ALA A 39 -4.01 -2.11 -2.20
CA ALA A 39 -5.11 -2.97 -1.81
C ALA A 39 -5.50 -2.81 -0.33
N GLY A 40 -4.73 -2.07 0.48
CA GLY A 40 -4.94 -1.94 1.91
C GLY A 40 -4.55 -3.21 2.67
N ILE A 41 -3.53 -3.92 2.19
CA ILE A 41 -2.99 -5.13 2.85
C ILE A 41 -2.45 -4.78 4.24
N PHE A 42 -1.69 -3.69 4.34
CA PHE A 42 -1.06 -3.23 5.57
C PHE A 42 -1.94 -2.29 6.40
N LEU A 43 -3.25 -2.51 6.36
CA LEU A 43 -4.19 -1.89 7.29
C LEU A 43 -4.47 -2.83 8.45
N ALA A 44 -4.48 -2.32 9.67
CA ALA A 44 -4.99 -3.05 10.83
C ALA A 44 -6.51 -3.28 10.73
N ALA A 45 -7.07 -4.09 11.62
CA ALA A 45 -8.49 -4.43 11.61
C ALA A 45 -9.42 -3.20 11.78
N ASP A 46 -8.95 -2.16 12.47
CA ASP A 46 -9.66 -0.88 12.63
C ASP A 46 -9.50 0.07 11.45
N GLY A 47 -8.72 -0.30 10.42
CA GLY A 47 -8.41 0.48 9.23
C GLY A 47 -7.24 1.44 9.40
N THR A 48 -6.53 1.42 10.53
CA THR A 48 -5.31 2.21 10.70
C THR A 48 -4.17 1.60 9.87
N PRO A 49 -3.34 2.43 9.21
CA PRO A 49 -2.16 1.94 8.52
C PRO A 49 -1.13 1.37 9.49
N ALA A 50 -0.63 0.17 9.22
CA ALA A 50 0.42 -0.48 10.00
C ALA A 50 1.79 0.20 9.84
N LEU A 51 2.03 0.83 8.69
CA LEU A 51 3.26 1.54 8.41
C LEU A 51 3.09 3.04 8.69
N PRO A 52 4.10 3.72 9.25
CA PRO A 52 4.07 5.16 9.50
C PRO A 52 3.99 5.94 8.18
N ASP A 53 3.50 7.18 8.24
CA ASP A 53 3.29 8.01 7.06
C ASP A 53 4.60 8.25 6.27
N ALA A 54 5.74 8.29 6.93
CA ALA A 54 7.06 8.40 6.30
C ALA A 54 7.38 7.23 5.36
N ARG A 55 6.84 6.03 5.64
CA ARG A 55 7.01 4.84 4.79
C ARG A 55 6.00 4.75 3.65
N ARG A 56 4.87 5.41 3.79
CA ARG A 56 3.76 5.33 2.83
C ARG A 56 3.78 6.42 1.77
N ARG A 57 4.70 7.37 1.87
CA ARG A 57 4.85 8.53 0.96
C ARG A 57 6.32 8.82 0.72
N HIS A 58 6.63 9.32 -0.46
CA HIS A 58 7.96 9.84 -0.76
C HIS A 58 8.18 11.14 0.01
N LYS A 59 8.81 11.06 1.19
CA LYS A 59 9.08 12.21 2.08
C LYS A 59 10.54 12.66 2.09
N ARG A 60 11.37 12.22 1.15
CA ARG A 60 12.74 12.68 1.01
C ARG A 60 12.80 14.18 0.66
N PRO A 61 13.90 14.89 1.00
CA PRO A 61 14.01 16.32 0.75
C PRO A 61 13.66 16.73 -0.69
N LEU A 62 14.15 16.01 -1.69
CA LEU A 62 13.83 16.24 -3.09
C LEU A 62 12.32 16.11 -3.39
N CYS A 63 11.63 15.12 -2.79
CA CYS A 63 10.20 14.92 -2.98
C CYS A 63 9.40 16.02 -2.27
N ASN A 64 9.76 16.38 -1.04
CA ASN A 64 9.09 17.42 -0.27
C ASN A 64 9.24 18.81 -0.93
N ALA A 65 10.43 19.13 -1.42
CA ALA A 65 10.67 20.40 -2.12
C ALA A 65 9.74 20.58 -3.34
N GLY A 66 9.43 19.48 -4.04
CA GLY A 66 8.51 19.51 -5.19
C GLY A 66 7.04 19.64 -4.82
N ARG A 67 6.64 19.37 -3.58
CA ARG A 67 5.23 19.43 -3.16
C ARG A 67 4.76 20.78 -2.68
N GLN A 68 5.66 21.75 -2.59
CA GLN A 68 5.34 23.12 -2.14
C GLN A 68 4.53 23.92 -3.17
N ARG A 69 4.48 23.45 -4.43
CA ARG A 69 3.71 24.06 -5.51
C ARG A 69 2.63 23.09 -6.00
N PRO A 70 1.38 23.57 -6.24
CA PRO A 70 0.28 22.70 -6.66
C PRO A 70 0.54 21.96 -7.98
N ASP A 71 1.14 22.61 -8.97
CA ASP A 71 1.50 22.05 -10.29
C ASP A 71 2.54 20.92 -10.16
N TRP A 72 3.51 21.07 -9.27
CA TRP A 72 4.53 20.06 -9.01
C TRP A 72 4.02 18.89 -8.17
N ASP A 73 3.16 19.16 -7.20
CA ASP A 73 2.51 18.13 -6.44
C ASP A 73 1.62 17.26 -7.35
N GLN A 74 0.92 17.92 -8.29
CA GLN A 74 0.13 17.21 -9.32
C GLN A 74 1.00 16.35 -10.23
N ALA A 75 2.17 16.83 -10.69
CA ALA A 75 3.09 16.05 -11.49
C ALA A 75 3.64 14.83 -10.70
N CYS A 76 3.96 14.99 -9.41
CA CYS A 76 4.37 13.89 -8.55
C CYS A 76 3.25 12.86 -8.35
N LEU A 77 2.00 13.31 -8.16
CA LEU A 77 0.85 12.43 -8.00
C LEU A 77 0.58 11.63 -9.28
N ALA A 78 0.58 12.30 -10.44
CA ALA A 78 0.36 11.66 -11.73
C ALA A 78 1.41 10.57 -12.02
N GLN A 79 2.67 10.80 -11.66
CA GLN A 79 3.70 9.79 -11.85
C GLN A 79 3.72 8.73 -10.75
N CYS A 80 4.06 9.10 -9.52
CA CYS A 80 4.34 8.12 -8.46
C CYS A 80 3.09 7.48 -7.85
N ALA A 81 1.93 8.15 -7.88
CA ALA A 81 0.70 7.62 -7.30
C ALA A 81 -0.25 6.99 -8.33
N GLU A 82 -0.08 7.28 -9.62
CA GLU A 82 -0.95 6.79 -10.69
C GLU A 82 -0.17 5.98 -11.75
N ALA A 83 0.68 6.63 -12.57
CA ALA A 83 1.32 5.96 -13.70
C ALA A 83 2.26 4.81 -13.30
N VAL A 84 3.07 4.98 -12.24
CA VAL A 84 4.00 3.93 -11.80
C VAL A 84 3.27 2.71 -11.23
N PRO A 85 2.24 2.83 -10.38
CA PRO A 85 1.43 1.69 -9.98
C PRO A 85 0.74 0.97 -11.13
N ASP A 86 0.28 1.69 -12.16
CA ASP A 86 -0.34 1.09 -13.34
C ASP A 86 0.70 0.31 -14.17
N GLN A 87 1.92 0.85 -14.32
CA GLN A 87 3.02 0.12 -14.93
C GLN A 87 3.43 -1.11 -14.12
N ALA A 88 3.47 -1.00 -12.80
CA ALA A 88 3.78 -2.10 -11.90
C ALA A 88 2.75 -3.22 -12.02
N ALA A 89 1.46 -2.87 -12.10
CA ALA A 89 0.37 -3.81 -12.30
C ALA A 89 0.42 -4.51 -13.68
N ALA A 90 0.89 -3.82 -14.71
CA ALA A 90 1.02 -4.37 -16.06
C ALA A 90 2.26 -5.26 -16.21
N ARG A 91 3.39 -4.89 -15.59
CA ARG A 91 4.68 -5.60 -15.73
C ARG A 91 4.80 -6.81 -14.82
N LEU A 92 4.33 -6.70 -13.57
CA LEU A 92 4.48 -7.67 -12.48
C LEU A 92 5.93 -8.03 -12.13
N GLU A 93 6.90 -7.31 -12.67
CA GLU A 93 8.34 -7.49 -12.47
C GLU A 93 8.99 -6.17 -12.06
N PRO A 94 10.13 -6.19 -11.32
CA PRO A 94 10.86 -5.00 -10.96
C PRO A 94 11.33 -4.20 -12.19
N PHE A 95 11.27 -2.87 -12.08
CA PHE A 95 11.75 -1.96 -13.13
C PHE A 95 12.29 -0.66 -12.54
N ILE A 96 13.06 0.08 -13.33
CA ILE A 96 13.58 1.39 -12.95
C ILE A 96 12.64 2.46 -13.48
N HIS A 97 12.19 3.33 -12.60
CA HIS A 97 11.42 4.54 -12.90
C HIS A 97 12.29 5.77 -12.71
N CYS A 98 12.24 6.70 -13.68
CA CYS A 98 12.85 8.01 -13.54
C CYS A 98 11.75 9.05 -13.36
N CYS A 99 11.72 9.73 -12.22
CA CYS A 99 10.74 10.76 -11.97
C CYS A 99 11.09 12.05 -12.71
N TRP A 100 10.11 12.93 -12.89
CA TRP A 100 10.26 14.19 -13.60
C TRP A 100 11.32 15.14 -13.00
N LYS A 101 11.72 14.95 -11.75
CA LYS A 101 12.83 15.70 -11.12
C LYS A 101 14.20 15.12 -11.42
N GLY A 102 14.31 14.06 -12.23
CA GLY A 102 15.56 13.42 -12.58
C GLY A 102 16.15 12.54 -11.48
N ALA A 103 15.30 11.96 -10.65
CA ALA A 103 15.67 10.90 -9.71
C ALA A 103 15.17 9.55 -10.22
N ALA A 104 16.05 8.53 -10.21
CA ALA A 104 15.69 7.16 -10.48
C ALA A 104 15.30 6.44 -9.19
N GLU A 105 14.35 5.53 -9.29
CA GLU A 105 13.93 4.61 -8.23
C GLU A 105 13.74 3.21 -8.82
N LEU A 106 14.14 2.20 -8.09
CA LEU A 106 13.78 0.83 -8.38
C LEU A 106 12.34 0.61 -7.87
N VAL A 107 11.48 0.20 -8.76
CA VAL A 107 10.08 -0.09 -8.49
C VAL A 107 9.87 -1.59 -8.44
N ILE A 108 9.32 -2.08 -7.37
CA ILE A 108 9.08 -3.51 -7.14
C ILE A 108 7.57 -3.70 -6.94
N PRO A 109 6.89 -4.35 -7.88
CA PRO A 109 5.50 -4.75 -7.70
C PRO A 109 5.37 -5.72 -6.54
N LEU A 110 4.49 -5.44 -5.61
CA LEU A 110 4.15 -6.33 -4.51
C LEU A 110 2.95 -7.18 -4.94
N LEU A 111 3.16 -8.48 -5.01
CA LEU A 111 2.16 -9.43 -5.51
C LEU A 111 1.63 -10.30 -4.37
N HIS A 112 0.33 -10.53 -4.38
CA HIS A 112 -0.33 -11.52 -3.55
C HIS A 112 -1.30 -12.34 -4.42
N GLU A 113 -1.12 -13.67 -4.44
CA GLU A 113 -1.90 -14.60 -5.29
C GLU A 113 -1.95 -14.16 -6.77
N GLY A 114 -0.84 -13.64 -7.27
CA GLY A 114 -0.71 -13.16 -8.65
C GLY A 114 -1.29 -11.78 -8.93
N ALA A 115 -1.98 -11.16 -7.98
CA ALA A 115 -2.51 -9.80 -8.10
C ALA A 115 -1.53 -8.75 -7.58
N HIS A 116 -1.42 -7.61 -8.27
CA HIS A 116 -0.66 -6.45 -7.80
C HIS A 116 -1.40 -5.75 -6.66
N VAL A 117 -0.85 -5.83 -5.45
CA VAL A 117 -1.48 -5.31 -4.22
C VAL A 117 -0.80 -4.08 -3.66
N GLY A 118 0.44 -3.83 -4.02
CA GLY A 118 1.22 -2.70 -3.56
C GLY A 118 2.45 -2.45 -4.43
N THR A 119 3.19 -1.41 -4.13
CA THR A 119 4.45 -1.07 -4.82
C THR A 119 5.48 -0.65 -3.80
N LEU A 120 6.64 -1.31 -3.81
CA LEU A 120 7.79 -0.91 -3.03
C LEU A 120 8.75 -0.11 -3.93
N PHE A 121 9.09 1.09 -3.50
CA PHE A 121 10.07 1.96 -4.15
C PHE A 121 11.36 1.91 -3.35
N ALA A 122 12.48 1.76 -4.04
CA ALA A 122 13.82 1.82 -3.46
C ALA A 122 14.67 2.85 -4.20
N GLY A 123 15.37 3.66 -3.49
CA GLY A 123 16.24 4.71 -4.05
C GLY A 123 16.23 5.92 -3.15
N GLN A 124 16.61 7.10 -3.60
CA GLN A 124 16.70 7.65 -4.98
C GLN A 124 18.15 7.72 -5.48
N TRP A 125 18.34 7.70 -6.78
CA TRP A 125 19.62 7.92 -7.45
C TRP A 125 19.51 9.05 -8.46
N ARG A 126 20.58 9.84 -8.61
CA ARG A 126 20.64 10.90 -9.60
C ARG A 126 20.88 10.32 -10.99
N THR A 127 19.94 10.52 -11.91
CA THR A 127 20.15 10.20 -13.34
C THR A 127 20.99 11.25 -14.02
N ARG A 128 21.68 10.88 -15.11
CA ARG A 128 22.18 11.84 -16.11
C ARG A 128 20.95 12.45 -16.80
N ASP A 129 21.06 13.71 -17.20
CA ASP A 129 19.97 14.57 -17.67
C ASP A 129 19.01 13.93 -18.70
N ILE A 130 18.13 13.06 -18.25
CA ILE A 130 16.93 12.69 -19.00
C ILE A 130 15.83 13.64 -18.50
N ARG A 131 15.71 14.78 -19.16
CA ARG A 131 14.69 15.75 -18.85
C ARG A 131 13.65 15.71 -19.96
N ASP A 132 12.40 15.50 -19.58
CA ASP A 132 11.27 15.77 -20.46
C ASP A 132 11.13 17.29 -20.59
N PRO A 133 11.32 17.88 -21.79
CA PRO A 133 11.23 19.32 -21.99
C PRO A 133 9.82 19.89 -21.73
N SER A 134 8.79 19.06 -21.68
CA SER A 134 7.43 19.46 -21.32
C SER A 134 7.24 19.70 -19.82
N LEU A 135 8.19 19.29 -18.99
CA LEU A 135 8.10 19.40 -17.54
C LEU A 135 8.68 20.75 -17.02
N PRO A 136 8.16 21.27 -15.91
CA PRO A 136 8.59 22.55 -15.35
C PRO A 136 10.09 22.61 -15.04
N GLU A 137 10.73 23.76 -15.20
CA GLU A 137 12.11 23.95 -14.77
C GLU A 137 12.26 23.74 -13.27
N LEU A 138 13.31 22.98 -12.88
CA LEU A 138 13.63 22.78 -11.48
C LEU A 138 14.28 24.04 -10.91
N PRO A 139 13.74 24.67 -9.86
CA PRO A 139 14.40 25.75 -9.17
C PRO A 139 15.77 25.32 -8.64
N ALA A 140 16.67 26.28 -8.49
CA ALA A 140 18.02 26.03 -8.02
C ALA A 140 18.09 25.17 -6.73
N LYS A 141 17.19 25.41 -5.77
CA LYS A 141 17.09 24.62 -4.53
C LYS A 141 16.79 23.13 -4.80
N VAL A 142 15.88 22.83 -5.74
CA VAL A 142 15.52 21.45 -6.08
C VAL A 142 16.64 20.78 -6.89
N ALA A 143 17.29 21.53 -7.77
CA ALA A 143 18.46 21.08 -8.51
C ALA A 143 19.62 20.74 -7.57
N ALA A 144 19.85 21.54 -6.52
CA ALA A 144 20.85 21.27 -5.49
C ALA A 144 20.54 19.97 -4.74
N LEU A 145 19.31 19.77 -4.26
CA LEU A 145 18.90 18.53 -3.59
C LEU A 145 19.04 17.29 -4.50
N ARG A 146 18.79 17.45 -5.80
CA ARG A 146 19.04 16.38 -6.77
C ARG A 146 20.53 16.09 -6.89
N ALA A 147 21.38 17.10 -6.88
CA ALA A 147 22.83 16.93 -6.98
C ALA A 147 23.44 16.14 -5.80
N GLU A 148 22.80 16.20 -4.64
CA GLU A 148 23.19 15.44 -3.43
C GLU A 148 22.86 13.94 -3.52
N LEU A 149 21.99 13.53 -4.45
CA LEU A 149 21.64 12.11 -4.61
C LEU A 149 22.87 11.30 -5.09
N PRO A 150 23.01 10.05 -4.63
CA PRO A 150 24.03 9.14 -5.16
C PRO A 150 23.87 8.98 -6.68
N ALA A 151 24.97 8.81 -7.38
CA ALA A 151 24.96 8.60 -8.81
C ALA A 151 24.22 7.30 -9.17
N PHE A 152 23.53 7.31 -10.31
CA PHE A 152 22.87 6.12 -10.83
C PHE A 152 23.91 5.05 -11.19
N ASP A 153 23.73 3.87 -10.60
CA ASP A 153 24.53 2.68 -10.87
C ASP A 153 23.60 1.51 -11.18
N HIS A 154 23.55 1.12 -12.44
CA HIS A 154 22.66 0.06 -12.93
C HIS A 154 22.94 -1.29 -12.25
N ALA A 155 24.21 -1.67 -12.11
CA ALA A 155 24.58 -2.96 -11.53
C ALA A 155 24.16 -3.06 -10.05
N ARG A 156 24.39 -1.99 -9.30
CA ARG A 156 23.98 -1.90 -7.89
C ARG A 156 22.45 -1.94 -7.73
N ILE A 157 21.74 -1.19 -8.56
CA ILE A 157 20.26 -1.16 -8.52
C ILE A 157 19.72 -2.54 -8.86
N HIS A 158 20.26 -3.19 -9.89
CA HIS A 158 19.84 -4.52 -10.29
C HIS A 158 20.10 -5.56 -9.17
N ALA A 159 21.22 -5.46 -8.47
CA ALA A 159 21.52 -6.33 -7.33
C ALA A 159 20.53 -6.18 -6.16
N CYS A 160 19.87 -5.03 -6.01
CA CYS A 160 18.86 -4.81 -5.00
C CYS A 160 17.49 -5.46 -5.35
N ALA A 161 17.22 -5.72 -6.63
CA ALA A 161 15.88 -6.14 -7.09
C ALA A 161 15.42 -7.47 -6.47
N GLY A 162 16.27 -8.51 -6.51
CA GLY A 162 15.95 -9.82 -5.93
C GLY A 162 15.68 -9.79 -4.43
N PRO A 163 16.64 -9.30 -3.61
CA PRO A 163 16.45 -9.18 -2.16
C PRO A 163 15.20 -8.39 -1.76
N LEU A 164 14.92 -7.26 -2.44
CA LEU A 164 13.76 -6.44 -2.13
C LEU A 164 12.44 -7.06 -2.59
N THR A 165 12.45 -7.84 -3.67
CA THR A 165 11.27 -8.63 -4.08
C THR A 165 10.93 -9.69 -3.04
N LEU A 166 11.94 -10.41 -2.55
CA LEU A 166 11.77 -11.40 -1.48
C LEU A 166 11.31 -10.74 -0.17
N LEU A 167 11.89 -9.60 0.18
CA LEU A 167 11.46 -8.82 1.34
C LEU A 167 9.98 -8.43 1.21
N GLY A 168 9.57 -7.84 0.10
CA GLY A 168 8.19 -7.41 -0.14
C GLY A 168 7.19 -8.57 -0.03
N THR A 169 7.51 -9.72 -0.65
CA THR A 169 6.71 -10.94 -0.54
C THR A 169 6.64 -11.44 0.90
N GLY A 170 7.78 -11.48 1.60
CA GLY A 170 7.87 -11.88 2.99
C GLY A 170 7.06 -10.98 3.93
N LEU A 171 7.12 -9.65 3.73
CA LEU A 171 6.36 -8.67 4.52
C LEU A 171 4.84 -8.88 4.37
N ILE A 172 4.36 -9.07 3.13
CA ILE A 172 2.93 -9.34 2.88
C ILE A 172 2.52 -10.61 3.61
N ARG A 173 3.23 -11.71 3.37
CA ARG A 173 2.91 -13.01 3.96
C ARG A 173 2.94 -12.94 5.48
N TRP A 174 4.02 -12.42 6.04
CA TRP A 174 4.17 -12.30 7.48
C TRP A 174 3.07 -11.43 8.10
N TRP A 175 2.74 -10.28 7.48
CA TRP A 175 1.69 -9.40 7.97
C TRP A 175 0.32 -10.10 7.99
N LEU A 176 -0.02 -10.78 6.90
CA LEU A 176 -1.29 -11.51 6.79
C LEU A 176 -1.39 -12.67 7.79
N ASP A 177 -0.27 -13.31 8.12
CA ASP A 177 -0.23 -14.39 9.10
C ASP A 177 -0.30 -13.86 10.54
N HIS A 178 0.12 -12.61 10.81
CA HIS A 178 0.23 -12.05 12.15
C HIS A 178 -0.75 -10.90 12.45
N LEU A 179 -1.73 -10.68 11.59
CA LEU A 179 -2.77 -9.64 11.79
C LEU A 179 -3.65 -9.84 13.05
N GLY A 180 -3.27 -10.71 13.95
CA GLY A 180 -3.99 -10.93 15.21
C GLY A 180 -5.38 -11.55 15.02
N TRP A 181 -5.61 -12.23 13.90
CA TRP A 181 -6.90 -12.85 13.59
C TRP A 181 -7.12 -14.22 14.28
N GLY A 182 -6.29 -14.54 15.26
CA GLY A 182 -6.36 -15.80 15.97
C GLY A 182 -5.61 -16.95 15.29
N ASP A 183 -5.64 -18.12 15.91
CA ASP A 183 -5.06 -19.33 15.38
C ASP A 183 -5.62 -19.63 13.97
N ASN A 184 -4.76 -20.10 13.06
CA ASN A 184 -5.17 -20.51 11.70
C ASN A 184 -6.23 -21.64 11.68
N SER A 185 -6.45 -22.31 12.80
CA SER A 185 -7.53 -23.27 13.00
C SER A 185 -8.91 -22.62 13.18
N ASP A 186 -8.98 -21.30 13.49
CA ASP A 186 -10.25 -20.58 13.65
C ASP A 186 -10.85 -20.21 12.29
N ARG A 187 -12.03 -20.77 12.01
CA ARG A 187 -12.79 -20.45 10.80
C ARG A 187 -13.15 -18.96 10.65
N GLY A 188 -13.32 -18.28 11.78
CA GLY A 188 -13.53 -16.83 11.78
C GLY A 188 -12.31 -16.08 11.28
N ALA A 189 -11.10 -16.50 11.68
CA ALA A 189 -9.84 -15.96 11.17
C ALA A 189 -9.70 -16.19 9.66
N ALA A 190 -9.99 -17.39 9.17
CA ALA A 190 -9.96 -17.71 7.75
C ALA A 190 -10.94 -16.84 6.93
N ILE A 191 -12.17 -16.63 7.43
CA ILE A 191 -13.15 -15.74 6.80
C ILE A 191 -12.64 -14.31 6.73
N ARG A 192 -12.15 -13.76 7.86
CA ARG A 192 -11.65 -12.37 7.92
C ARG A 192 -10.45 -12.17 7.00
N ARG A 193 -9.51 -13.13 6.97
CA ARG A 193 -8.37 -13.11 6.06
C ARG A 193 -8.81 -13.13 4.61
N TYR A 194 -9.69 -14.05 4.23
CA TYR A 194 -10.22 -14.11 2.86
C TYR A 194 -10.88 -12.80 2.45
N LEU A 195 -11.77 -12.27 3.28
CA LEU A 195 -12.42 -10.98 3.01
C LEU A 195 -11.39 -9.86 2.87
N HIS A 196 -10.40 -9.78 3.76
CA HIS A 196 -9.38 -8.74 3.71
C HIS A 196 -8.59 -8.76 2.40
N LEU A 197 -8.23 -9.92 1.91
CA LEU A 197 -7.48 -10.12 0.67
C LEU A 197 -8.30 -9.78 -0.58
N HIS A 198 -9.55 -10.20 -0.61
CA HIS A 198 -10.40 -10.13 -1.80
C HIS A 198 -11.37 -8.93 -1.84
N LEU A 199 -11.34 -8.03 -0.83
CA LEU A 199 -12.23 -6.87 -0.79
C LEU A 199 -12.15 -5.97 -2.03
N HIS A 200 -10.98 -5.88 -2.66
CA HIS A 200 -10.73 -5.08 -3.85
C HIS A 200 -11.35 -5.68 -5.13
N GLU A 201 -11.74 -6.93 -5.09
CA GLU A 201 -12.33 -7.63 -6.24
C GLU A 201 -13.82 -7.29 -6.37
N PRO A 202 -14.27 -6.69 -7.48
CA PRO A 202 -15.71 -6.42 -7.68
C PRO A 202 -16.57 -7.70 -7.69
N ALA A 203 -15.99 -8.82 -8.13
CA ALA A 203 -16.66 -10.13 -8.22
C ALA A 203 -16.69 -10.92 -6.90
N LEU A 204 -16.17 -10.36 -5.79
CA LEU A 204 -16.21 -11.01 -4.49
C LEU A 204 -17.64 -11.41 -4.10
N SER A 205 -17.87 -12.70 -3.87
CA SER A 205 -19.18 -13.28 -3.60
C SER A 205 -19.15 -14.28 -2.46
N LEU A 206 -20.32 -14.55 -1.87
CA LEU A 206 -20.46 -15.61 -0.88
C LEU A 206 -20.09 -16.98 -1.46
N THR A 207 -20.35 -17.20 -2.75
CA THR A 207 -20.00 -18.45 -3.45
C THR A 207 -18.48 -18.62 -3.57
N SER A 208 -17.73 -17.55 -3.84
CA SER A 208 -16.27 -17.62 -3.91
C SER A 208 -15.65 -17.91 -2.53
N LEU A 209 -16.17 -17.28 -1.47
CA LEU A 209 -15.79 -17.59 -0.09
C LEU A 209 -16.13 -19.04 0.29
N ALA A 210 -17.32 -19.50 -0.04
CA ALA A 210 -17.76 -20.88 0.25
C ALA A 210 -16.83 -21.92 -0.39
N ARG A 211 -16.43 -21.69 -1.63
CA ARG A 211 -15.44 -22.51 -2.34
C ARG A 211 -14.10 -22.52 -1.63
N HIS A 212 -13.60 -21.36 -1.20
CA HIS A 212 -12.35 -21.24 -0.44
C HIS A 212 -12.38 -22.01 0.88
N LEU A 213 -13.52 -21.98 1.58
CA LEU A 213 -13.70 -22.69 2.86
C LEU A 213 -14.02 -24.17 2.71
N GLY A 214 -14.25 -24.68 1.50
CA GLY A 214 -14.71 -26.06 1.28
C GLY A 214 -16.13 -26.31 1.82
N LEU A 215 -17.01 -25.31 1.83
CA LEU A 215 -18.34 -25.36 2.42
C LEU A 215 -19.43 -24.99 1.42
N SER A 216 -20.70 -25.28 1.74
CA SER A 216 -21.85 -24.74 1.00
C SER A 216 -22.02 -23.24 1.26
N SER A 217 -22.64 -22.51 0.30
CA SER A 217 -22.95 -21.09 0.47
C SER A 217 -23.86 -20.83 1.69
N SER A 218 -24.80 -21.73 1.97
CA SER A 218 -25.67 -21.62 3.15
C SER A 218 -24.87 -21.69 4.46
N ARG A 219 -23.97 -22.69 4.58
CA ARG A 219 -23.12 -22.84 5.78
C ARG A 219 -22.15 -21.67 5.93
N SER A 220 -21.55 -21.20 4.83
CA SER A 220 -20.65 -20.03 4.83
C SER A 220 -21.40 -18.77 5.23
N GLY A 221 -22.62 -18.57 4.74
CA GLY A 221 -23.47 -17.45 5.13
C GLY A 221 -23.83 -17.47 6.62
N GLN A 222 -24.07 -18.66 7.19
CA GLN A 222 -24.28 -18.79 8.63
C GLN A 222 -23.03 -18.43 9.42
N LEU A 223 -21.86 -19.00 9.05
CA LEU A 223 -20.59 -18.69 9.72
C LEU A 223 -20.27 -17.20 9.70
N ILE A 224 -20.53 -16.50 8.58
CA ILE A 224 -20.30 -15.06 8.52
C ILE A 224 -21.18 -14.32 9.53
N ARG A 225 -22.46 -14.67 9.64
CA ARG A 225 -23.34 -14.07 10.66
C ARG A 225 -22.82 -14.35 12.07
N ASP A 226 -22.38 -15.57 12.34
CA ASP A 226 -21.90 -15.99 13.65
C ASP A 226 -20.58 -15.24 14.03
N TYR A 227 -19.62 -15.13 13.11
CA TYR A 227 -18.31 -14.52 13.38
C TYR A 227 -18.23 -13.01 13.11
N CYS A 228 -19.03 -12.48 12.18
CA CYS A 228 -18.98 -11.07 11.80
C CYS A 228 -20.20 -10.27 12.25
N GLY A 229 -21.23 -10.91 12.81
CA GLY A 229 -22.42 -10.27 13.34
C GLY A 229 -23.38 -9.72 12.27
N ALA A 230 -23.11 -9.95 10.98
CA ALA A 230 -23.92 -9.39 9.87
C ALA A 230 -23.87 -10.28 8.62
N PRO A 231 -24.84 -10.15 7.69
CA PRO A 231 -24.82 -10.84 6.41
C PRO A 231 -23.58 -10.47 5.56
N PHE A 232 -23.16 -11.40 4.68
CA PHE A 232 -21.99 -11.24 3.81
C PHE A 232 -21.92 -9.89 3.10
N GLN A 233 -23.00 -9.49 2.43
CA GLN A 233 -23.03 -8.23 1.67
C GLN A 233 -22.81 -7.00 2.57
N THR A 234 -23.37 -7.02 3.78
CA THR A 234 -23.17 -5.95 4.76
C THR A 234 -21.73 -5.91 5.25
N VAL A 235 -21.15 -7.07 5.56
CA VAL A 235 -19.74 -7.17 5.99
C VAL A 235 -18.80 -6.65 4.89
N VAL A 236 -19.00 -7.08 3.64
CA VAL A 236 -18.20 -6.62 2.49
C VAL A 236 -18.36 -5.11 2.28
N ALA A 237 -19.58 -4.60 2.24
CA ALA A 237 -19.84 -3.17 2.04
C ALA A 237 -19.19 -2.33 3.15
N THR A 238 -19.39 -2.68 4.42
CA THR A 238 -18.79 -1.96 5.56
C THR A 238 -17.28 -1.99 5.50
N SER A 239 -16.68 -3.14 5.20
CA SER A 239 -15.23 -3.28 5.09
C SER A 239 -14.64 -2.45 3.95
N ARG A 240 -15.29 -2.44 2.78
CA ARG A 240 -14.92 -1.60 1.64
C ARG A 240 -15.00 -0.10 1.99
N ILE A 241 -16.04 0.31 2.69
CA ILE A 241 -16.19 1.72 3.09
C ILE A 241 -15.13 2.12 4.13
N ARG A 242 -14.81 1.28 5.11
CA ARG A 242 -13.69 1.54 6.05
C ARG A 242 -12.37 1.71 5.32
N ARG A 243 -12.07 0.83 4.36
CA ARG A 243 -10.87 0.94 3.50
C ARG A 243 -10.89 2.24 2.67
N ALA A 244 -12.04 2.61 2.12
CA ALA A 244 -12.22 3.87 1.39
C ALA A 244 -11.98 5.10 2.29
N GLN A 245 -12.46 5.08 3.53
CA GLN A 245 -12.20 6.15 4.51
C GLN A 245 -10.70 6.32 4.77
N ALA A 246 -9.95 5.22 4.92
CA ALA A 246 -8.49 5.27 5.06
C ALA A 246 -7.82 5.89 3.81
N LEU A 247 -8.19 5.44 2.60
CA LEU A 247 -7.66 5.99 1.35
C LEU A 247 -8.03 7.47 1.17
N LEU A 248 -9.25 7.87 1.48
CA LEU A 248 -9.69 9.28 1.43
C LEU A 248 -8.90 10.17 2.39
N ARG A 249 -8.56 9.67 3.58
CA ARG A 249 -7.79 10.40 4.59
C ARG A 249 -6.31 10.52 4.22
N HIS A 250 -5.74 9.46 3.65
CA HIS A 250 -4.30 9.35 3.49
C HIS A 250 -3.81 9.55 2.05
N THR A 251 -4.72 9.77 1.08
CA THR A 251 -4.36 9.99 -0.32
C THR A 251 -5.17 11.12 -0.94
N ARG A 252 -4.65 11.70 -2.05
CA ARG A 252 -5.37 12.68 -2.86
C ARG A 252 -6.07 12.07 -4.07
N ARG A 253 -6.14 10.75 -4.17
CA ARG A 253 -6.77 10.02 -5.28
C ARG A 253 -8.21 10.47 -5.49
N SER A 254 -8.67 10.46 -6.73
CA SER A 254 -10.07 10.78 -7.04
C SER A 254 -11.03 9.81 -6.33
N VAL A 255 -12.23 10.26 -6.05
CA VAL A 255 -13.28 9.42 -5.43
C VAL A 255 -13.58 8.20 -6.30
N LYS A 256 -13.61 8.39 -7.62
CA LYS A 256 -13.79 7.32 -8.62
C LYS A 256 -12.70 6.24 -8.48
N LEU A 257 -11.43 6.64 -8.49
CA LEU A 257 -10.31 5.70 -8.36
C LEU A 257 -10.32 4.96 -7.02
N ILE A 258 -10.73 5.63 -5.93
CA ILE A 258 -10.88 4.98 -4.63
C ILE A 258 -12.02 3.96 -4.67
N ALA A 259 -13.16 4.28 -5.27
CA ALA A 259 -14.28 3.35 -5.42
C ALA A 259 -13.84 2.06 -6.13
N GLU A 260 -13.16 2.20 -7.25
CA GLU A 260 -12.61 1.07 -8.03
C GLU A 260 -11.63 0.23 -7.18
N ARG A 261 -10.67 0.87 -6.51
CA ARG A 261 -9.65 0.18 -5.69
C ARG A 261 -10.20 -0.55 -4.46
N VAL A 262 -11.32 -0.11 -3.92
CA VAL A 262 -11.96 -0.82 -2.81
C VAL A 262 -12.99 -1.86 -3.28
N GLY A 263 -13.11 -2.08 -4.58
CA GLY A 263 -13.92 -3.15 -5.16
C GLY A 263 -15.36 -2.77 -5.56
N PHE A 264 -15.68 -1.49 -5.67
CA PHE A 264 -16.95 -1.07 -6.27
C PHE A 264 -16.82 -0.99 -7.79
N SER A 265 -17.67 -1.66 -8.49
CA SER A 265 -17.74 -1.62 -9.97
C SER A 265 -18.27 -0.29 -10.52
N ASN A 266 -18.88 0.54 -9.68
CA ASN A 266 -19.54 1.79 -10.08
C ASN A 266 -19.43 2.83 -8.97
N GLU A 267 -18.98 4.05 -9.33
CA GLU A 267 -18.84 5.19 -8.41
C GLU A 267 -20.18 5.63 -7.80
N TYR A 268 -21.28 5.50 -8.53
CA TYR A 268 -22.61 5.85 -8.02
C TYR A 268 -23.01 4.94 -6.84
N TYR A 269 -22.85 3.63 -6.98
CA TYR A 269 -23.12 2.68 -5.89
C TYR A 269 -22.18 2.90 -4.70
N PHE A 270 -20.92 3.21 -4.95
CA PHE A 270 -19.97 3.58 -3.91
C PHE A 270 -20.44 4.81 -3.12
N ASN A 271 -20.76 5.91 -3.81
CA ASN A 271 -21.21 7.16 -3.18
C ASN A 271 -22.46 6.93 -2.33
N ARG A 272 -23.41 6.14 -2.81
CA ARG A 272 -24.64 5.78 -2.07
C ARG A 272 -24.31 4.97 -0.82
N ALA A 273 -23.53 3.90 -0.95
CA ALA A 273 -23.13 3.06 0.18
C ALA A 273 -22.29 3.83 1.22
N PHE A 274 -21.37 4.67 0.75
CA PHE A 274 -20.56 5.50 1.62
C PHE A 274 -21.43 6.49 2.41
N THR A 275 -22.34 7.21 1.74
CA THR A 275 -23.21 8.16 2.40
C THR A 275 -24.16 7.48 3.39
N GLN A 276 -24.67 6.30 3.06
CA GLN A 276 -25.54 5.53 3.95
C GLN A 276 -24.81 5.06 5.22
N LEU A 277 -23.56 4.61 5.10
CA LEU A 277 -22.79 4.07 6.23
C LEU A 277 -22.05 5.14 7.05
N VAL A 278 -21.67 6.26 6.43
CA VAL A 278 -20.84 7.31 7.06
C VAL A 278 -21.64 8.58 7.39
N GLY A 279 -22.82 8.75 6.80
CA GLY A 279 -23.69 9.91 7.03
C GLY A 279 -23.39 11.11 6.14
N CYS A 280 -22.31 11.08 5.32
CA CYS A 280 -22.01 12.17 4.39
C CYS A 280 -21.25 11.64 3.14
N PRO A 281 -21.32 12.36 2.00
CA PRO A 281 -20.61 11.96 0.78
C PRO A 281 -19.07 11.91 0.94
N PRO A 282 -18.37 11.03 0.19
CA PRO A 282 -16.92 10.84 0.31
C PRO A 282 -16.10 12.12 0.16
N GLY A 283 -16.46 12.98 -0.78
CA GLY A 283 -15.78 14.26 -0.99
C GLY A 283 -15.96 15.25 0.17
N ARG A 284 -17.15 15.26 0.81
CA ARG A 284 -17.39 16.07 2.01
C ARG A 284 -16.63 15.50 3.21
N TRP A 285 -16.63 14.20 3.36
CA TRP A 285 -15.91 13.50 4.42
C TRP A 285 -14.40 13.77 4.33
N ARG A 286 -13.80 13.72 3.13
CA ARG A 286 -12.38 14.05 2.91
C ARG A 286 -12.02 15.48 3.38
N ARG A 287 -12.87 16.47 3.10
CA ARG A 287 -12.66 17.86 3.52
C ARG A 287 -12.77 18.06 5.02
N GLY A 288 -13.64 17.30 5.67
CA GLY A 288 -13.82 17.33 7.13
C GLY A 288 -12.79 16.51 7.91
N ALA A 289 -12.20 15.50 7.28
CA ALA A 289 -11.05 14.79 7.82
C ALA A 289 -9.84 15.71 7.62
N LYS A 290 -9.41 16.41 8.69
CA LYS A 290 -8.12 17.12 8.70
C LYS A 290 -7.06 16.13 8.22
N LEU A 291 -6.44 16.39 7.06
CA LEU A 291 -5.19 15.73 6.69
C LEU A 291 -4.23 16.00 7.85
N PRO A 292 -3.49 15.00 8.38
CA PRO A 292 -2.51 15.25 9.41
C PRO A 292 -1.61 16.38 8.94
N ASP A 293 -1.46 17.40 9.82
CA ASP A 293 -0.72 18.63 9.55
C ASP A 293 0.62 18.31 8.92
N GLN A 294 0.93 19.04 7.86
CA GLN A 294 2.23 19.04 7.22
C GLN A 294 3.19 19.83 8.13
N GLY A 295 3.64 19.17 9.22
CA GLY A 295 4.78 19.64 9.99
C GLY A 295 6.09 19.24 9.32
#